data_e3d78eaa3ba524ec89a58af1a2129ff4
#
_entry.id   e3d78eaa3ba524ec89a58af1a2129ff4
#
_cell.length_a   1.000
_cell.length_b   1.000
_cell.length_c   1.000
_cell.angle_alpha   90.00
_cell.angle_beta   90.00
_cell.angle_gamma   90.00
#
_symmetry.space_group_name_H-M   'P 1'
#
loop_
_entity.id
_entity.type
_entity.pdbx_description
1 polymer ?
#
loop_
_entity_poly.entity_id
_entity_poly.type
_entity_poly.pdbx_seq_one_letter_code
_entity_poly.pdbx_strand_id
1 'polypeptide(L)'
;MLLSIIRREGIDIPALCDHEAIEPCGACRLCMVEITRKEWEGWKKHVTSCLYPAEDGLIVNTHTEQVMEIRRTILDLYLARCPNSKVIQKLAEEHGVVKTSFEKIPDADNCIMCYACTRICEVLGRSAISAVYRGHDKVIAPPFGEEPPDCIGCLSCAMICPTDVIPWQDENGVRTIWKKKFDMIACEKCGKEIITRDFADYLISSRNIPEDYFKICDDCKRIDLANKMGSIILQAEEAAL
;
A
#
# COMPACT_ATOMS: atom_id res chain seq x y z
N MET A 1 -5.25 17.76 -2.02
CA MET A 1 -4.17 17.63 -3.00
C MET A 1 -4.76 17.46 -4.40
N LEU A 2 -4.02 17.84 -5.45
CA LEU A 2 -4.53 17.76 -6.83
C LEU A 2 -4.92 16.34 -7.22
N LEU A 3 -4.11 15.32 -6.86
CA LEU A 3 -4.37 13.93 -7.24
C LEU A 3 -5.77 13.44 -6.81
N SER A 4 -6.21 13.78 -5.60
CA SER A 4 -7.53 13.37 -5.10
C SER A 4 -8.68 14.02 -5.89
N ILE A 5 -8.50 15.26 -6.35
CA ILE A 5 -9.48 15.94 -7.20
C ILE A 5 -9.51 15.31 -8.58
N ILE A 6 -8.35 15.10 -9.20
CA ILE A 6 -8.21 14.49 -10.53
C ILE A 6 -8.91 13.12 -10.57
N ARG A 7 -8.67 12.28 -9.55
CA ARG A 7 -9.33 10.96 -9.42
C ARG A 7 -10.85 11.09 -9.24
N ARG A 8 -11.32 12.06 -8.46
CA ARG A 8 -12.75 12.33 -8.27
C ARG A 8 -13.45 12.75 -9.56
N GLU A 9 -12.76 13.45 -10.44
CA GLU A 9 -13.24 13.80 -11.79
C GLU A 9 -13.15 12.63 -12.79
N GLY A 10 -12.81 11.43 -12.35
CA GLY A 10 -12.74 10.22 -13.19
C GLY A 10 -11.52 10.15 -14.10
N ILE A 11 -10.50 11.00 -13.88
CA ILE A 11 -9.28 10.99 -14.68
C ILE A 11 -8.27 10.05 -14.02
N ASP A 12 -7.88 9.01 -14.74
CA ASP A 12 -6.90 8.03 -14.26
C ASP A 12 -5.47 8.57 -14.43
N ILE A 13 -4.74 8.59 -13.32
CA ILE A 13 -3.31 8.94 -13.25
C ILE A 13 -2.58 7.92 -12.39
N PRO A 14 -1.49 7.31 -12.89
CA PRO A 14 -0.74 6.34 -12.12
C PRO A 14 -0.07 6.98 -10.90
N ALA A 15 -0.20 6.33 -9.75
CA ALA A 15 0.42 6.77 -8.50
C ALA A 15 0.68 5.58 -7.58
N LEU A 16 1.88 5.00 -7.64
CA LEU A 16 2.24 3.78 -6.91
C LEU A 16 2.66 4.02 -5.44
N CYS A 17 2.97 5.24 -5.06
CA CYS A 17 3.37 5.57 -3.68
C CYS A 17 2.28 6.29 -2.88
N ASP A 18 1.09 6.44 -3.46
CA ASP A 18 -0.05 7.13 -2.87
C ASP A 18 -1.11 6.12 -2.41
N HIS A 19 -1.49 6.21 -1.14
CA HIS A 19 -2.51 5.36 -0.54
C HIS A 19 -3.22 6.14 0.58
N GLU A 20 -4.51 5.94 0.77
CA GLU A 20 -5.34 6.67 1.74
C GLU A 20 -4.89 6.54 3.21
N ALA A 21 -4.24 5.42 3.54
CA ALA A 21 -3.76 5.13 4.90
C ALA A 21 -2.45 5.85 5.27
N ILE A 22 -1.79 6.53 4.34
CA ILE A 22 -0.49 7.16 4.54
C ILE A 22 -0.42 8.53 3.87
N GLU A 23 0.30 9.47 4.50
CA GLU A 23 0.55 10.77 3.90
C GLU A 23 1.34 10.63 2.59
N PRO A 24 1.01 11.40 1.54
CA PRO A 24 1.72 11.34 0.27
C PRO A 24 3.18 11.80 0.41
N CYS A 25 4.10 11.19 -0.34
CA CYS A 25 5.53 11.54 -0.31
C CYS A 25 6.13 11.86 -1.69
N GLY A 26 5.39 11.65 -2.78
CA GLY A 26 5.84 11.96 -4.13
C GLY A 26 7.01 11.10 -4.62
N ALA A 27 7.28 9.94 -4.04
CA ALA A 27 8.44 9.11 -4.34
C ALA A 27 8.42 8.52 -5.75
N CYS A 28 7.27 7.98 -6.20
CA CYS A 28 7.20 7.27 -7.49
C CYS A 28 7.21 8.19 -8.71
N ARG A 29 6.90 9.46 -8.57
CA ARG A 29 6.86 10.47 -9.65
C ARG A 29 5.88 10.20 -10.81
N LEU A 30 5.12 9.14 -10.80
CA LEU A 30 4.20 8.78 -11.88
C LEU A 30 2.99 9.73 -11.97
N CYS A 31 2.59 10.34 -10.86
CA CYS A 31 1.47 11.29 -10.79
C CYS A 31 1.81 12.70 -11.29
N MET A 32 2.86 12.84 -12.12
CA MET A 32 3.24 14.13 -12.71
C MET A 32 2.11 14.71 -13.57
N VAL A 33 1.90 16.02 -13.42
CA VAL A 33 0.98 16.83 -14.22
C VAL A 33 1.65 18.15 -14.60
N GLU A 34 1.20 18.75 -15.70
CA GLU A 34 1.55 20.10 -16.07
C GLU A 34 0.55 21.07 -15.46
N ILE A 35 1.02 22.12 -14.82
CA ILE A 35 0.19 23.18 -14.26
C ILE A 35 0.54 24.52 -14.85
N THR A 36 -0.47 25.38 -15.00
CA THR A 36 -0.32 26.79 -15.39
C THR A 36 -1.44 27.62 -14.79
N ARG A 37 -1.34 28.93 -14.94
CA ARG A 37 -2.37 29.92 -14.60
C ARG A 37 -2.45 30.96 -15.70
N LYS A 38 -3.58 31.66 -15.81
CA LYS A 38 -3.73 32.74 -16.79
C LYS A 38 -2.69 33.83 -16.59
N GLU A 39 -2.39 34.15 -15.33
CA GLU A 39 -1.43 35.19 -14.91
C GLU A 39 0.02 34.83 -15.19
N TRP A 40 0.32 33.57 -15.52
CA TRP A 40 1.69 33.11 -15.82
C TRP A 40 2.12 33.33 -17.27
N GLU A 41 1.32 34.01 -18.07
CA GLU A 41 1.65 34.41 -19.46
C GLU A 41 2.24 33.26 -20.31
N GLY A 42 1.70 32.04 -20.13
CA GLY A 42 2.14 30.85 -20.84
C GLY A 42 3.24 30.03 -20.17
N TRP A 43 3.76 30.49 -19.01
CA TRP A 43 4.69 29.66 -18.26
C TRP A 43 3.99 28.44 -17.67
N LYS A 44 4.70 27.30 -17.69
CA LYS A 44 4.18 26.00 -17.27
C LYS A 44 5.16 25.34 -16.32
N LYS A 45 4.63 24.52 -15.42
CA LYS A 45 5.42 23.78 -14.44
C LYS A 45 4.94 22.33 -14.35
N HIS A 46 5.86 21.38 -14.27
CA HIS A 46 5.56 19.98 -13.99
C HIS A 46 5.69 19.71 -12.50
N VAL A 47 4.63 19.15 -11.90
CA VAL A 47 4.55 18.87 -10.47
C VAL A 47 3.98 17.48 -10.19
N THR A 48 4.29 16.93 -9.03
CA THR A 48 3.63 15.71 -8.53
C THR A 48 2.26 16.07 -7.96
N SER A 49 1.19 15.60 -8.57
CA SER A 49 -0.18 15.93 -8.16
C SER A 49 -0.53 15.46 -6.75
N CYS A 50 0.12 14.41 -6.25
CA CYS A 50 -0.09 13.91 -4.88
C CYS A 50 0.42 14.88 -3.79
N LEU A 51 1.38 15.78 -4.11
CA LEU A 51 1.95 16.75 -3.17
C LEU A 51 1.51 18.19 -3.43
N TYR A 52 0.95 18.46 -4.61
CA TYR A 52 0.60 19.83 -4.97
C TYR A 52 -0.79 20.18 -4.46
N PRO A 53 -0.96 21.32 -3.74
CA PRO A 53 -2.27 21.75 -3.27
C PRO A 53 -3.16 22.17 -4.45
N ALA A 54 -4.44 21.95 -4.31
CA ALA A 54 -5.42 22.52 -5.24
C ALA A 54 -5.70 23.97 -4.85
N GLU A 55 -5.68 24.86 -5.85
CA GLU A 55 -5.89 26.28 -5.69
C GLU A 55 -6.80 26.81 -6.80
N ASP A 56 -7.59 27.84 -6.51
CA ASP A 56 -8.46 28.48 -7.50
C ASP A 56 -7.64 29.11 -8.63
N GLY A 57 -8.15 29.01 -9.85
CA GLY A 57 -7.50 29.53 -11.05
C GLY A 57 -6.35 28.66 -11.58
N LEU A 58 -6.05 27.54 -10.94
CA LEU A 58 -5.06 26.59 -11.44
C LEU A 58 -5.61 25.80 -12.64
N ILE A 59 -4.87 25.80 -13.74
CA ILE A 59 -5.16 25.00 -14.92
C ILE A 59 -4.22 23.78 -14.88
N VAL A 60 -4.81 22.58 -14.92
CA VAL A 60 -4.08 21.31 -14.76
C VAL A 60 -4.24 20.47 -16.03
N ASN A 61 -3.14 20.12 -16.65
CA ASN A 61 -3.10 19.25 -17.82
C ASN A 61 -2.45 17.91 -17.42
N THR A 62 -3.19 16.84 -17.61
CA THR A 62 -2.82 15.51 -17.11
C THR A 62 -2.14 14.62 -18.15
N HIS A 63 -2.31 14.93 -19.45
CA HIS A 63 -1.89 14.09 -20.57
C HIS A 63 -1.24 14.89 -21.72
N THR A 64 -0.50 15.98 -21.42
CA THR A 64 0.31 16.63 -22.44
C THR A 64 1.43 15.70 -22.89
N GLU A 65 1.96 15.92 -24.11
CA GLU A 65 3.06 15.11 -24.63
C GLU A 65 4.26 15.09 -23.67
N GLN A 66 4.59 16.23 -23.07
CA GLN A 66 5.67 16.34 -22.08
C GLN A 66 5.39 15.53 -20.81
N VAL A 67 4.16 15.55 -20.29
CA VAL A 67 3.75 14.73 -19.12
C VAL A 67 3.86 13.25 -19.46
N MET A 68 3.43 12.85 -20.64
CA MET A 68 3.52 11.45 -21.08
C MET A 68 4.96 11.01 -21.28
N GLU A 69 5.82 11.86 -21.82
CA GLU A 69 7.27 11.59 -21.95
C GLU A 69 7.95 11.43 -20.58
N ILE A 70 7.63 12.29 -19.63
CA ILE A 70 8.12 12.15 -18.24
C ILE A 70 7.71 10.79 -17.66
N ARG A 71 6.45 10.38 -17.82
CA ARG A 71 5.97 9.08 -17.32
C ARG A 71 6.67 7.91 -18.02
N ARG A 72 6.84 7.97 -19.33
CA ARG A 72 7.57 6.93 -20.11
C ARG A 72 9.00 6.80 -19.60
N THR A 73 9.70 7.90 -19.40
CA THR A 73 11.08 7.89 -18.88
C THR A 73 11.17 7.28 -17.47
N ILE A 74 10.22 7.62 -16.58
CA ILE A 74 10.16 7.04 -15.23
C ILE A 74 9.87 5.53 -15.29
N LEU A 75 8.96 5.10 -16.15
CA LEU A 75 8.63 3.69 -16.32
C LEU A 75 9.76 2.90 -16.96
N ASP A 76 10.53 3.52 -17.87
CA ASP A 76 11.74 2.93 -18.44
C ASP A 76 12.80 2.67 -17.36
N LEU A 77 13.03 3.64 -16.45
CA LEU A 77 13.90 3.46 -15.28
C LEU A 77 13.36 2.37 -14.32
N TYR A 78 12.05 2.30 -14.12
CA TYR A 78 11.46 1.24 -13.29
C TYR A 78 11.59 -0.16 -13.92
N LEU A 79 11.48 -0.29 -15.25
CA LEU A 79 11.75 -1.55 -15.93
C LEU A 79 13.19 -2.04 -15.76
N ALA A 80 14.16 -1.11 -15.66
CA ALA A 80 15.54 -1.46 -15.35
C ALA A 80 15.72 -1.91 -13.90
N ARG A 81 15.08 -1.20 -12.96
CA ARG A 81 15.16 -1.50 -11.52
C ARG A 81 14.33 -2.72 -11.11
N CYS A 82 13.15 -2.89 -11.70
CA CYS A 82 12.15 -3.89 -11.30
C CYS A 82 11.74 -4.76 -12.51
N PRO A 83 12.70 -5.43 -13.17
CA PRO A 83 12.48 -6.10 -14.45
C PRO A 83 11.44 -7.23 -14.38
N ASN A 84 11.22 -7.82 -13.21
CA ASN A 84 10.31 -8.94 -13.00
C ASN A 84 8.98 -8.56 -12.34
N SER A 85 8.76 -7.27 -12.05
CA SER A 85 7.48 -6.80 -11.48
C SER A 85 6.39 -6.74 -12.53
N LYS A 86 5.37 -7.59 -12.41
CA LYS A 86 4.21 -7.62 -13.32
C LYS A 86 3.46 -6.28 -13.35
N VAL A 87 3.37 -5.58 -12.21
CA VAL A 87 2.72 -4.27 -12.11
C VAL A 87 3.48 -3.23 -12.92
N ILE A 88 4.80 -3.20 -12.82
CA ILE A 88 5.64 -2.27 -13.57
C ILE A 88 5.63 -2.60 -15.07
N GLN A 89 5.74 -3.89 -15.45
CA GLN A 89 5.66 -4.32 -16.84
C GLN A 89 4.34 -3.89 -17.48
N LYS A 90 3.21 -4.18 -16.83
CA LYS A 90 1.88 -3.80 -17.31
C LYS A 90 1.74 -2.28 -17.47
N LEU A 91 2.11 -1.52 -16.45
CA LEU A 91 2.00 -0.06 -16.48
C LEU A 91 2.91 0.57 -17.55
N ALA A 92 4.11 0.02 -17.75
CA ALA A 92 5.03 0.46 -18.79
C ALA A 92 4.46 0.17 -20.19
N GLU A 93 3.89 -1.01 -20.42
CA GLU A 93 3.23 -1.39 -21.66
C GLU A 93 2.05 -0.45 -22.00
N GLU A 94 1.19 -0.14 -21.02
CA GLU A 94 0.07 0.82 -21.16
C GLU A 94 0.54 2.22 -21.59
N HIS A 95 1.79 2.58 -21.26
CA HIS A 95 2.41 3.86 -21.66
C HIS A 95 3.32 3.74 -22.89
N GLY A 96 3.34 2.57 -23.57
CA GLY A 96 4.13 2.33 -24.77
C GLY A 96 5.61 2.02 -24.53
N VAL A 97 6.00 1.66 -23.31
CA VAL A 97 7.39 1.28 -22.95
C VAL A 97 7.47 -0.24 -22.79
N VAL A 98 7.79 -0.94 -23.87
CA VAL A 98 7.84 -2.42 -23.90
C VAL A 98 9.17 -2.96 -23.40
N LYS A 99 10.25 -2.21 -23.55
CA LYS A 99 11.60 -2.63 -23.18
C LYS A 99 12.37 -1.44 -22.62
N THR A 100 13.14 -1.68 -21.56
CA THR A 100 14.00 -0.64 -21.01
C THR A 100 15.19 -0.34 -21.91
N SER A 101 15.54 0.94 -22.00
CA SER A 101 16.75 1.45 -22.63
C SER A 101 17.97 1.44 -21.71
N PHE A 102 17.76 1.20 -20.43
CA PHE A 102 18.80 1.15 -19.41
C PHE A 102 19.26 -0.27 -19.13
N GLU A 103 20.44 -0.40 -18.54
CA GLU A 103 20.92 -1.68 -18.02
C GLU A 103 20.06 -2.14 -16.84
N LYS A 104 19.64 -3.40 -16.88
CA LYS A 104 18.83 -3.98 -15.81
C LYS A 104 19.71 -4.26 -14.59
N ILE A 105 19.19 -3.97 -13.39
CA ILE A 105 19.88 -4.33 -12.15
C ILE A 105 19.88 -5.85 -12.02
N PRO A 106 21.05 -6.49 -11.92
CA PRO A 106 21.14 -7.91 -11.64
C PRO A 106 20.51 -8.25 -10.28
N ASP A 107 19.85 -9.39 -10.17
CA ASP A 107 19.23 -9.87 -8.92
C ASP A 107 18.31 -8.82 -8.24
N ALA A 108 17.61 -8.03 -9.05
CA ALA A 108 16.74 -6.96 -8.59
C ALA A 108 15.67 -7.47 -7.61
N ASP A 109 15.54 -6.81 -6.48
CA ASP A 109 14.51 -7.06 -5.47
C ASP A 109 13.09 -6.62 -5.92
N ASN A 110 12.97 -6.05 -7.13
CA ASN A 110 11.75 -5.48 -7.69
C ASN A 110 11.08 -4.39 -6.83
N CYS A 111 11.81 -3.79 -5.90
CA CYS A 111 11.36 -2.69 -5.08
C CYS A 111 11.53 -1.34 -5.80
N ILE A 112 10.45 -0.58 -5.98
CA ILE A 112 10.47 0.76 -6.59
C ILE A 112 10.89 1.88 -5.63
N MET A 113 11.26 1.56 -4.40
CA MET A 113 11.62 2.54 -3.35
C MET A 113 10.53 3.59 -3.12
N CYS A 114 9.25 3.17 -3.12
CA CYS A 114 8.11 4.07 -2.89
C CYS A 114 7.90 4.43 -1.41
N TYR A 115 8.58 3.75 -0.49
CA TYR A 115 8.50 3.92 0.96
C TYR A 115 7.10 3.72 1.57
N ALA A 116 6.14 3.17 0.84
CA ALA A 116 4.81 2.93 1.40
C ALA A 116 4.86 2.01 2.63
N CYS A 117 5.69 0.96 2.58
CA CYS A 117 5.87 0.00 3.67
C CYS A 117 6.50 0.61 4.93
N THR A 118 7.47 1.51 4.82
CA THR A 118 8.07 2.19 5.97
C THR A 118 7.09 3.18 6.58
N ARG A 119 6.42 4.00 5.75
CA ARG A 119 5.43 4.98 6.20
C ARG A 119 4.23 4.35 6.90
N ILE A 120 3.69 3.24 6.40
CA ILE A 120 2.59 2.54 7.10
C ILE A 120 3.05 1.95 8.44
N CYS A 121 4.31 1.50 8.54
CA CYS A 121 4.89 1.02 9.78
C CYS A 121 5.06 2.14 10.80
N GLU A 122 5.41 3.35 10.35
CA GLU A 122 5.46 4.57 11.17
C GLU A 122 4.07 4.99 11.66
N VAL A 123 3.05 4.96 10.80
CA VAL A 123 1.64 5.24 11.19
C VAL A 123 1.15 4.31 12.29
N LEU A 124 1.61 3.06 12.29
CA LEU A 124 1.33 2.09 13.36
C LEU A 124 2.22 2.29 14.61
N GLY A 125 3.12 3.28 14.61
CA GLY A 125 4.03 3.53 15.72
C GLY A 125 5.07 2.43 15.93
N ARG A 126 5.37 1.61 14.90
CA ARG A 126 6.31 0.50 15.02
C ARG A 126 7.69 0.80 14.45
N SER A 127 7.78 1.47 13.29
CA SER A 127 9.06 1.83 12.63
C SER A 127 10.07 0.67 12.53
N ALA A 128 9.55 -0.56 12.39
CA ALA A 128 10.33 -1.80 12.42
C ALA A 128 11.23 -1.99 11.19
N ILE A 129 10.97 -1.24 10.12
CA ILE A 129 11.73 -1.27 8.86
C ILE A 129 12.00 0.15 8.38
N SER A 130 13.12 0.34 7.70
CA SER A 130 13.50 1.64 7.13
C SER A 130 14.31 1.46 5.84
N ALA A 131 14.58 2.57 5.16
CA ALA A 131 15.55 2.58 4.07
C ALA A 131 16.96 2.56 4.63
N VAL A 132 17.74 1.56 4.27
CA VAL A 132 19.13 1.41 4.68
C VAL A 132 20.05 1.55 3.48
N TYR A 133 21.33 1.87 3.72
CA TYR A 133 22.33 2.20 2.69
C TYR A 133 21.93 3.42 1.85
N ARG A 134 22.65 3.67 0.76
CA ARG A 134 22.47 4.85 -0.11
C ARG A 134 22.80 4.54 -1.56
N GLY A 135 22.44 5.45 -2.46
CA GLY A 135 22.66 5.25 -3.90
C GLY A 135 21.91 4.03 -4.43
N HIS A 136 22.56 3.24 -5.26
CA HIS A 136 22.00 2.06 -5.87
C HIS A 136 21.85 0.88 -4.88
N ASP A 137 22.66 0.86 -3.82
CA ASP A 137 22.60 -0.17 -2.77
C ASP A 137 21.45 0.02 -1.79
N LYS A 138 20.72 1.15 -1.90
CA LYS A 138 19.61 1.44 -0.99
C LYS A 138 18.52 0.38 -1.11
N VAL A 139 18.16 -0.21 0.04
CA VAL A 139 17.10 -1.22 0.19
C VAL A 139 16.20 -0.90 1.37
N ILE A 140 15.01 -1.49 1.40
CA ILE A 140 14.15 -1.48 2.59
C ILE A 140 14.49 -2.74 3.41
N ALA A 141 14.85 -2.53 4.66
CA ALA A 141 15.24 -3.64 5.54
C ALA A 141 14.96 -3.30 7.02
N PRO A 142 14.88 -4.32 7.88
CA PRO A 142 14.98 -4.13 9.32
C PRO A 142 16.39 -3.65 9.73
N PRO A 143 16.54 -3.11 10.95
CA PRO A 143 17.84 -2.73 11.50
C PRO A 143 18.86 -3.88 11.39
N PHE A 144 20.05 -3.58 10.86
CA PHE A 144 21.16 -4.51 10.66
C PHE A 144 20.85 -5.76 9.81
N GLY A 145 19.67 -5.82 9.15
CA GLY A 145 19.21 -6.99 8.40
C GLY A 145 18.81 -8.18 9.29
N GLU A 146 18.67 -7.95 10.58
CA GLU A 146 18.24 -8.93 11.60
C GLU A 146 16.72 -8.93 11.78
N GLU A 147 16.23 -9.76 12.70
CA GLU A 147 14.81 -9.76 13.06
C GLU A 147 14.41 -8.43 13.69
N PRO A 148 13.39 -7.73 13.17
CA PRO A 148 13.01 -6.43 13.70
C PRO A 148 12.33 -6.59 15.08
N PRO A 149 12.89 -6.02 16.17
CA PRO A 149 12.31 -6.17 17.50
C PRO A 149 10.91 -5.59 17.60
N ASP A 150 10.65 -4.46 16.96
CA ASP A 150 9.37 -3.73 17.00
C ASP A 150 8.32 -4.24 16.01
N CYS A 151 8.65 -5.22 15.19
CA CYS A 151 7.68 -5.83 14.27
C CYS A 151 6.67 -6.69 15.05
N ILE A 152 5.41 -6.55 14.71
CA ILE A 152 4.27 -7.27 15.30
C ILE A 152 3.59 -8.24 14.34
N GLY A 153 4.14 -8.43 13.14
CA GLY A 153 3.61 -9.36 12.14
C GLY A 153 2.27 -8.95 11.52
N CYS A 154 1.93 -7.65 11.51
CA CYS A 154 0.63 -7.14 11.04
C CYS A 154 0.40 -7.22 9.53
N LEU A 155 1.42 -7.47 8.72
CA LEU A 155 1.41 -7.49 7.24
C LEU A 155 1.10 -6.15 6.57
N SER A 156 0.86 -5.05 7.27
CA SER A 156 0.50 -3.78 6.62
C SER A 156 1.53 -3.33 5.60
N CYS A 157 2.82 -3.58 5.83
CA CYS A 157 3.90 -3.29 4.89
C CYS A 157 3.83 -4.15 3.62
N ALA A 158 3.47 -5.41 3.71
CA ALA A 158 3.30 -6.31 2.58
C ALA A 158 2.05 -5.95 1.76
N MET A 159 0.92 -5.71 2.44
CA MET A 159 -0.36 -5.39 1.79
C MET A 159 -0.35 -4.04 1.06
N ILE A 160 0.40 -3.05 1.54
CA ILE A 160 0.50 -1.74 0.89
C ILE A 160 1.54 -1.71 -0.23
N CYS A 161 2.35 -2.76 -0.38
CA CYS A 161 3.43 -2.79 -1.37
C CYS A 161 2.88 -2.89 -2.79
N PRO A 162 3.09 -1.88 -3.66
CA PRO A 162 2.51 -1.89 -5.00
C PRO A 162 3.15 -2.91 -5.95
N THR A 163 4.32 -3.44 -5.60
CA THR A 163 5.04 -4.45 -6.39
C THR A 163 5.07 -5.83 -5.73
N ASP A 164 4.41 -5.97 -4.57
CA ASP A 164 4.25 -7.24 -3.84
C ASP A 164 5.58 -7.98 -3.57
N VAL A 165 6.61 -7.23 -3.17
CA VAL A 165 7.96 -7.77 -3.03
C VAL A 165 8.37 -8.12 -1.59
N ILE A 166 7.49 -7.92 -0.62
CA ILE A 166 7.77 -8.24 0.78
C ILE A 166 7.30 -9.66 1.07
N PRO A 167 8.23 -10.64 1.19
CA PRO A 167 7.84 -12.03 1.40
C PRO A 167 7.30 -12.23 2.82
N TRP A 168 6.24 -12.98 2.91
CA TRP A 168 5.64 -13.44 4.15
C TRP A 168 4.98 -14.82 3.93
N GLN A 169 4.79 -15.55 5.02
CA GLN A 169 4.24 -16.90 4.98
C GLN A 169 3.51 -17.21 6.27
N ASP A 170 2.34 -17.83 6.16
CA ASP A 170 1.59 -18.38 7.31
C ASP A 170 1.59 -19.91 7.18
N GLU A 171 2.17 -20.59 8.17
CA GLU A 171 2.25 -22.06 8.21
C GLU A 171 2.13 -22.57 9.64
N ASN A 172 1.28 -23.59 9.85
CA ASN A 172 1.17 -24.30 11.13
C ASN A 172 0.96 -23.39 12.36
N GLY A 173 0.15 -22.33 12.23
CA GLY A 173 -0.11 -21.40 13.33
C GLY A 173 1.00 -20.36 13.54
N VAL A 174 1.96 -20.26 12.62
CA VAL A 174 3.07 -19.31 12.71
C VAL A 174 3.14 -18.46 11.47
N ARG A 175 3.16 -17.14 11.64
CA ARG A 175 3.48 -16.17 10.57
C ARG A 175 4.96 -15.85 10.55
N THR A 176 5.56 -15.88 9.38
CA THR A 176 6.94 -15.44 9.19
C THR A 176 6.97 -14.22 8.27
N ILE A 177 7.57 -13.12 8.72
CA ILE A 177 7.84 -11.92 7.92
C ILE A 177 9.12 -11.26 8.44
N TRP A 178 9.96 -10.72 7.55
CA TRP A 178 11.25 -10.12 7.92
C TRP A 178 12.14 -11.04 8.75
N LYS A 179 12.14 -12.34 8.47
CA LYS A 179 12.81 -13.42 9.20
C LYS A 179 12.26 -13.70 10.61
N LYS A 180 11.41 -12.82 11.16
CA LYS A 180 10.80 -12.98 12.48
C LYS A 180 9.54 -13.85 12.42
N LYS A 181 9.39 -14.70 13.43
CA LYS A 181 8.25 -15.62 13.59
C LYS A 181 7.29 -15.11 14.63
N PHE A 182 5.99 -15.28 14.39
CA PHE A 182 4.90 -14.81 15.23
C PHE A 182 3.86 -15.91 15.39
N ASP A 183 3.47 -16.23 16.61
CA ASP A 183 2.35 -17.13 16.88
C ASP A 183 1.04 -16.52 16.44
N MET A 184 0.20 -17.31 15.76
CA MET A 184 -1.12 -16.89 15.32
C MET A 184 -2.19 -17.27 16.33
N ILE A 185 -3.20 -16.40 16.48
CA ILE A 185 -4.43 -16.72 17.20
C ILE A 185 -5.37 -17.41 16.23
N ALA A 186 -5.85 -18.59 16.60
CA ALA A 186 -6.83 -19.36 15.82
C ALA A 186 -8.25 -19.10 16.30
N CYS A 187 -9.22 -19.14 15.40
CA CYS A 187 -10.63 -19.02 15.70
C CYS A 187 -11.12 -20.23 16.52
N GLU A 188 -11.73 -20.00 17.67
CA GLU A 188 -12.27 -21.06 18.55
C GLU A 188 -13.37 -21.89 17.88
N LYS A 189 -14.07 -21.36 16.85
CA LYS A 189 -15.15 -22.07 16.15
C LYS A 189 -14.70 -22.89 14.95
N CYS A 190 -13.82 -22.35 14.10
CA CYS A 190 -13.46 -22.99 12.83
C CYS A 190 -11.96 -23.29 12.67
N GLY A 191 -11.12 -22.90 13.65
CA GLY A 191 -9.67 -23.12 13.61
C GLY A 191 -8.88 -22.21 12.65
N LYS A 192 -9.55 -21.34 11.89
CA LYS A 192 -8.89 -20.42 10.94
C LYS A 192 -7.99 -19.47 11.72
N GLU A 193 -6.77 -19.30 11.28
CA GLU A 193 -5.81 -18.29 11.79
C GLU A 193 -6.36 -16.88 11.54
N ILE A 194 -6.35 -16.01 12.57
CA ILE A 194 -6.96 -14.68 12.53
C ILE A 194 -5.88 -13.59 12.43
N ILE A 195 -4.98 -13.58 13.41
CA ILE A 195 -4.03 -12.47 13.64
C ILE A 195 -2.84 -12.99 14.45
N THR A 196 -1.69 -12.33 14.35
CA THR A 196 -0.57 -12.63 15.27
C THR A 196 -0.89 -12.19 16.69
N ARG A 197 -0.39 -12.92 17.68
CA ARG A 197 -0.57 -12.56 19.08
C ARG A 197 -0.03 -11.16 19.39
N ASP A 198 1.17 -10.85 18.92
CA ASP A 198 1.81 -9.53 19.09
C ASP A 198 0.96 -8.38 18.52
N PHE A 199 0.27 -8.61 17.38
CA PHE A 199 -0.60 -7.59 16.81
C PHE A 199 -1.92 -7.45 17.57
N ALA A 200 -2.48 -8.56 18.07
CA ALA A 200 -3.66 -8.52 18.94
C ALA A 200 -3.35 -7.75 20.24
N ASP A 201 -2.24 -8.04 20.90
CA ASP A 201 -1.79 -7.37 22.13
C ASP A 201 -1.59 -5.86 21.90
N TYR A 202 -1.02 -5.50 20.75
CA TYR A 202 -0.91 -4.10 20.33
C TYR A 202 -2.28 -3.43 20.19
N LEU A 203 -3.25 -4.08 19.53
CA LEU A 203 -4.59 -3.52 19.33
C LEU A 203 -5.36 -3.40 20.65
N ILE A 204 -5.22 -4.38 21.54
CA ILE A 204 -5.81 -4.35 22.90
C ILE A 204 -5.26 -3.16 23.68
N SER A 205 -3.93 -3.00 23.70
CA SER A 205 -3.27 -1.98 24.52
C SER A 205 -3.40 -0.56 23.95
N SER A 206 -3.31 -0.40 22.61
CA SER A 206 -3.25 0.92 21.96
C SER A 206 -4.60 1.41 21.43
N ARG A 207 -5.55 0.51 21.14
CA ARG A 207 -6.87 0.82 20.57
C ARG A 207 -8.03 0.43 21.47
N ASN A 208 -7.76 -0.10 22.67
CA ASN A 208 -8.76 -0.58 23.65
C ASN A 208 -9.75 -1.60 23.03
N ILE A 209 -9.27 -2.44 22.10
CA ILE A 209 -10.10 -3.51 21.53
C ILE A 209 -10.22 -4.61 22.57
N PRO A 210 -11.44 -5.11 22.89
CA PRO A 210 -11.60 -6.19 23.86
C PRO A 210 -10.86 -7.46 23.41
N GLU A 211 -10.23 -8.17 24.34
CA GLU A 211 -9.51 -9.43 24.05
C GLU A 211 -10.40 -10.48 23.37
N ASP A 212 -11.66 -10.58 23.79
CA ASP A 212 -12.66 -11.48 23.20
C ASP A 212 -12.91 -11.26 21.72
N TYR A 213 -12.56 -10.07 21.20
CA TYR A 213 -12.72 -9.75 19.77
C TYR A 213 -11.95 -10.71 18.87
N PHE A 214 -10.79 -11.19 19.34
CA PHE A 214 -9.88 -12.04 18.55
C PHE A 214 -10.13 -13.54 18.73
N LYS A 215 -11.11 -13.96 19.57
CA LYS A 215 -11.46 -15.38 19.76
C LYS A 215 -12.18 -16.00 18.58
N ILE A 216 -12.92 -15.20 17.82
CA ILE A 216 -13.76 -15.65 16.71
C ILE A 216 -13.43 -14.84 15.44
N CYS A 217 -13.19 -15.52 14.32
CA CYS A 217 -12.92 -14.86 13.05
C CYS A 217 -14.16 -14.15 12.50
N ASP A 218 -13.95 -13.17 11.62
CA ASP A 218 -15.03 -12.35 11.08
C ASP A 218 -16.06 -13.15 10.26
N ASP A 219 -15.65 -14.25 9.63
CA ASP A 219 -16.58 -15.14 8.92
C ASP A 219 -17.53 -15.82 9.91
N CYS A 220 -17.02 -16.35 11.03
CA CYS A 220 -17.85 -16.94 12.07
C CYS A 220 -18.76 -15.92 12.77
N LYS A 221 -18.26 -14.69 13.01
CA LYS A 221 -19.09 -13.59 13.54
C LYS A 221 -20.24 -13.23 12.60
N ARG A 222 -19.99 -13.18 11.28
CA ARG A 222 -21.03 -12.91 10.27
C ARG A 222 -22.08 -14.01 10.23
N ILE A 223 -21.67 -15.29 10.31
CA ILE A 223 -22.59 -16.44 10.38
C ILE A 223 -23.45 -16.35 11.66
N ASP A 224 -22.84 -16.05 12.80
CA ASP A 224 -23.59 -15.90 14.06
C ASP A 224 -24.61 -14.77 14.00
N LEU A 225 -24.22 -13.64 13.42
CA LEU A 225 -25.13 -12.52 13.22
C LEU A 225 -26.29 -12.87 12.30
N ALA A 226 -26.01 -13.53 11.17
CA ALA A 226 -27.03 -13.97 10.24
C ALA A 226 -28.02 -14.94 10.88
N ASN A 227 -27.53 -15.90 11.68
CA ASN A 227 -28.39 -16.85 12.42
C ASN A 227 -29.26 -16.13 13.46
N LYS A 228 -28.72 -15.15 14.19
CA LYS A 228 -29.51 -14.34 15.13
C LYS A 228 -30.59 -13.52 14.43
N MET A 229 -30.26 -12.90 13.29
CA MET A 229 -31.24 -12.14 12.51
C MET A 229 -32.36 -13.05 11.97
N GLY A 230 -32.02 -14.23 11.46
CA GLY A 230 -33.00 -15.23 10.99
C GLY A 230 -33.95 -15.64 12.10
N SER A 231 -33.46 -15.92 13.32
CA SER A 231 -34.30 -16.28 14.46
C SER A 231 -35.23 -15.14 14.90
N ILE A 232 -34.82 -13.91 14.82
CA ILE A 232 -35.65 -12.73 15.15
C ILE A 232 -36.80 -12.58 14.13
N ILE A 233 -36.52 -12.80 12.85
CA ILE A 233 -37.56 -12.73 11.78
C ILE A 233 -38.60 -13.83 11.99
N LEU A 234 -38.18 -15.07 12.24
CA LEU A 234 -39.10 -16.19 12.50
C LEU A 234 -39.99 -15.96 13.72
N GLN A 235 -39.41 -15.44 14.83
CA GLN A 235 -40.19 -15.09 16.03
C GLN A 235 -41.20 -13.97 15.79
N ALA A 236 -40.86 -12.99 14.95
CA ALA A 236 -41.76 -11.89 14.58
C ALA A 236 -42.95 -12.41 13.71
N GLU A 237 -42.69 -13.34 12.83
CA GLU A 237 -43.74 -13.98 12.02
C GLU A 237 -44.67 -14.84 12.87
N GLU A 238 -44.14 -15.62 13.83
CA GLU A 238 -44.95 -16.41 14.79
C GLU A 238 -45.80 -15.54 15.73
N ALA A 239 -45.32 -14.36 16.12
CA ALA A 239 -46.04 -13.44 16.98
C ALA A 239 -47.13 -12.62 16.24
N ALA A 240 -47.12 -12.65 14.90
CA ALA A 240 -48.10 -11.96 14.05
C ALA A 240 -49.27 -12.88 13.61
N LEU A 241 -49.24 -14.16 13.95
CA LEU A 241 -50.29 -15.17 13.74
C LEU A 241 -51.12 -15.37 15.03
#